data_6f12703b8d86f3b0d4bf0b1e8e0d9f66
#
_entry.id   6f12703b8d86f3b0d4bf0b1e8e0d9f66
#
_cell.length_a   1.000
_cell.length_b   1.000
_cell.length_c   1.000
_cell.angle_alpha   90.00
_cell.angle_beta   90.00
_cell.angle_gamma   90.00
#
_symmetry.space_group_name_H-M   'P 1'
#
loop_
_entity.id
_entity.type
_entity.pdbx_description
1 polymer ?
#
loop_
_entity_poly.entity_id
_entity_poly.type
_entity_poly.pdbx_seq_one_letter_code
_entity_poly.pdbx_strand_id
1 'polypeptide(L)'
;SYNLRNANSADSLQGDGWGNRCPIIADLVQFHEFDIFGTQEGLRHQLDSLKASLPKYNYIGVGRNDGKKEGEHAAIFYRIDKFELLEHGDFWLSETPEKPSVGWDAVLPRICTWGHFKYKETGFEFLFFNLHMDHIGKQARVESALLVQQKMKEIGENLPAILTGDFNVDQTHRSYLALTESGILRDAFEVADLRYATNGTFNGFDSDNYTESRIDHVFVTPTFHILKYGVLTDSYRRMKESNQKASVKDCPEE
;
A
#
# COMPACT_ATOMS: atom_id res chain seq x y z
N SER A 1 2.68 -0.53 3.95
CA SER A 1 2.30 -0.15 2.60
C SER A 1 3.10 -0.95 1.59
N TYR A 2 2.50 -1.37 0.48
CA TYR A 2 3.17 -2.16 -0.55
C TYR A 2 2.54 -1.90 -1.93
N ASN A 3 3.21 -1.11 -2.77
CA ASN A 3 2.78 -0.94 -4.15
C ASN A 3 3.00 -2.25 -4.93
N LEU A 4 1.91 -2.88 -5.39
CA LEU A 4 1.94 -4.19 -6.08
C LEU A 4 2.45 -4.09 -7.51
N ARG A 5 2.56 -2.90 -8.09
CA ARG A 5 2.74 -2.64 -9.52
C ARG A 5 1.68 -3.39 -10.34
N ASN A 6 0.90 -2.69 -11.11
CA ASN A 6 -0.17 -3.27 -11.91
C ASN A 6 0.37 -4.33 -12.89
N ALA A 7 -0.46 -5.32 -13.19
CA ALA A 7 -0.13 -6.36 -14.16
C ALA A 7 -0.12 -5.75 -15.57
N ASN A 8 1.03 -5.79 -16.21
CA ASN A 8 1.22 -5.26 -17.57
C ASN A 8 2.03 -6.24 -18.45
N SER A 9 1.93 -6.08 -19.76
CA SER A 9 2.58 -6.96 -20.73
C SER A 9 4.10 -6.81 -20.75
N ALA A 10 4.62 -5.60 -20.47
CA ALA A 10 6.06 -5.35 -20.51
C ALA A 10 6.78 -6.15 -19.40
N ASP A 11 6.25 -6.13 -18.18
CA ASP A 11 6.78 -6.94 -17.07
C ASP A 11 6.68 -8.44 -17.38
N SER A 12 5.57 -8.88 -17.99
CA SER A 12 5.39 -10.27 -18.35
C SER A 12 6.43 -10.76 -19.37
N LEU A 13 6.78 -9.92 -20.34
CA LEU A 13 7.82 -10.24 -21.34
C LEU A 13 9.23 -10.32 -20.72
N GLN A 14 9.46 -9.60 -19.62
CA GLN A 14 10.73 -9.63 -18.87
C GLN A 14 10.79 -10.77 -17.83
N GLY A 15 9.71 -11.55 -17.70
CA GLY A 15 9.60 -12.61 -16.71
C GLY A 15 9.17 -12.13 -15.31
N ASP A 16 8.77 -10.87 -15.18
CA ASP A 16 8.30 -10.25 -13.93
C ASP A 16 6.79 -10.06 -13.90
N GLY A 17 6.08 -10.87 -14.72
CA GLY A 17 4.62 -10.89 -14.76
C GLY A 17 4.00 -11.27 -13.41
N TRP A 18 2.74 -10.87 -13.21
CA TRP A 18 2.04 -11.05 -11.94
C TRP A 18 2.04 -12.51 -11.44
N GLY A 19 1.91 -13.48 -12.33
CA GLY A 19 1.95 -14.91 -11.96
C GLY A 19 3.24 -15.33 -11.26
N ASN A 20 4.37 -14.69 -11.58
CA ASN A 20 5.67 -14.94 -10.94
C ASN A 20 5.84 -14.12 -9.65
N ARG A 21 5.27 -12.92 -9.58
CA ARG A 21 5.41 -12.02 -8.40
C ARG A 21 4.44 -12.38 -7.26
N CYS A 22 3.22 -12.78 -7.59
CA CYS A 22 2.18 -13.05 -6.60
C CYS A 22 2.58 -14.08 -5.52
N PRO A 23 3.14 -15.25 -5.85
CA PRO A 23 3.59 -16.22 -4.83
C PRO A 23 4.64 -15.63 -3.89
N ILE A 24 5.59 -14.89 -4.44
CA ILE A 24 6.69 -14.29 -3.67
C ILE A 24 6.17 -13.21 -2.72
N ILE A 25 5.22 -12.39 -3.19
CA ILE A 25 4.58 -11.37 -2.35
C ILE A 25 3.76 -12.05 -1.23
N ALA A 26 3.06 -13.14 -1.54
CA ALA A 26 2.32 -13.89 -0.54
C ALA A 26 3.25 -14.51 0.52
N ASP A 27 4.38 -15.06 0.10
CA ASP A 27 5.41 -15.60 1.01
C ASP A 27 6.01 -14.50 1.89
N LEU A 28 6.32 -13.33 1.31
CA LEU A 28 6.81 -12.15 2.05
C LEU A 28 5.81 -11.73 3.15
N VAL A 29 4.54 -11.60 2.79
CA VAL A 29 3.48 -11.22 3.73
C VAL A 29 3.36 -12.23 4.88
N GLN A 30 3.43 -13.52 4.56
CA GLN A 30 3.35 -14.60 5.54
C GLN A 30 4.62 -14.67 6.42
N PHE A 31 5.81 -14.50 5.83
CA PHE A 31 7.08 -14.55 6.55
C PHE A 31 7.21 -13.44 7.58
N HIS A 32 6.82 -12.21 7.23
CA HIS A 32 6.82 -11.07 8.14
C HIS A 32 5.58 -11.00 9.04
N GLU A 33 4.62 -11.89 8.85
CA GLU A 33 3.39 -11.98 9.65
C GLU A 33 2.62 -10.65 9.74
N PHE A 34 2.52 -9.90 8.64
CA PHE A 34 1.80 -8.63 8.63
C PHE A 34 0.35 -8.82 9.01
N ASP A 35 -0.14 -8.04 9.97
CA ASP A 35 -1.51 -8.16 10.46
C ASP A 35 -2.50 -7.40 9.58
N ILE A 36 -2.11 -6.22 9.10
CA ILE A 36 -2.88 -5.35 8.21
C ILE A 36 -1.91 -4.56 7.32
N PHE A 37 -2.23 -4.41 6.05
CA PHE A 37 -1.40 -3.64 5.11
C PHE A 37 -2.20 -3.05 3.97
N GLY A 38 -1.80 -1.86 3.52
CA GLY A 38 -2.33 -1.21 2.32
C GLY A 38 -1.55 -1.62 1.08
N THR A 39 -2.25 -1.75 -0.05
CA THR A 39 -1.66 -2.00 -1.37
C THR A 39 -2.06 -0.93 -2.37
N GLN A 40 -1.19 -0.64 -3.34
CA GLN A 40 -1.46 0.28 -4.44
C GLN A 40 -1.29 -0.44 -5.77
N GLU A 41 -1.86 0.11 -6.84
CA GLU A 41 -1.85 -0.38 -8.23
C GLU A 41 -2.48 -1.76 -8.48
N GLY A 42 -2.95 -2.44 -7.45
CA GLY A 42 -3.56 -3.76 -7.61
C GLY A 42 -4.81 -3.72 -8.49
N LEU A 43 -4.79 -4.46 -9.60
CA LEU A 43 -6.00 -4.73 -10.39
C LEU A 43 -6.82 -5.82 -9.71
N ARG A 44 -8.12 -5.85 -9.96
CA ARG A 44 -9.04 -6.81 -9.32
C ARG A 44 -8.52 -8.25 -9.32
N HIS A 45 -8.07 -8.75 -10.47
CA HIS A 45 -7.56 -10.11 -10.58
C HIS A 45 -6.26 -10.35 -9.79
N GLN A 46 -5.43 -9.31 -9.61
CA GLN A 46 -4.23 -9.39 -8.77
C GLN A 46 -4.61 -9.52 -7.29
N LEU A 47 -5.55 -8.71 -6.83
CA LEU A 47 -6.04 -8.76 -5.45
C LEU A 47 -6.72 -10.10 -5.13
N ASP A 48 -7.54 -10.61 -6.05
CA ASP A 48 -8.22 -11.89 -5.88
C ASP A 48 -7.21 -13.06 -5.83
N SER A 49 -6.18 -13.07 -6.68
CA SER A 49 -5.13 -14.10 -6.64
C SER A 49 -4.24 -13.99 -5.41
N LEU A 50 -3.89 -12.78 -4.97
CA LEU A 50 -3.14 -12.57 -3.73
C LEU A 50 -3.95 -13.05 -2.52
N LYS A 51 -5.24 -12.71 -2.46
CA LYS A 51 -6.15 -13.22 -1.42
C LYS A 51 -6.22 -14.75 -1.41
N ALA A 52 -6.30 -15.38 -2.59
CA ALA A 52 -6.32 -16.84 -2.70
C ALA A 52 -5.04 -17.48 -2.13
N SER A 53 -3.89 -16.80 -2.25
CA SER A 53 -2.61 -17.23 -1.69
C SER A 53 -2.46 -16.90 -0.19
N LEU A 54 -3.36 -16.07 0.36
CA LEU A 54 -3.36 -15.60 1.75
C LEU A 54 -4.67 -15.98 2.47
N PRO A 55 -4.91 -17.26 2.81
CA PRO A 55 -6.21 -17.73 3.30
C PRO A 55 -6.64 -17.12 4.64
N LYS A 56 -5.70 -16.60 5.43
CA LYS A 56 -5.99 -15.91 6.70
C LYS A 56 -6.37 -14.43 6.52
N TYR A 57 -6.37 -13.92 5.29
CA TYR A 57 -6.65 -12.51 5.01
C TYR A 57 -7.93 -12.33 4.23
N ASN A 58 -8.53 -11.17 4.41
CA ASN A 58 -9.52 -10.61 3.50
C ASN A 58 -9.04 -9.23 3.08
N TYR A 59 -9.69 -8.63 2.07
CA TYR A 59 -9.40 -7.26 1.68
C TYR A 59 -10.67 -6.44 1.41
N ILE A 60 -10.53 -5.13 1.49
CA ILE A 60 -11.54 -4.12 1.13
C ILE A 60 -10.93 -3.15 0.11
N GLY A 61 -11.77 -2.44 -0.61
CA GLY A 61 -11.43 -1.44 -1.62
C GLY A 61 -12.10 -1.74 -2.95
N VAL A 62 -12.33 -0.68 -3.71
CA VAL A 62 -12.98 -0.72 -5.03
C VAL A 62 -12.06 -0.18 -6.13
N GLY A 63 -12.36 -0.50 -7.38
CA GLY A 63 -11.66 0.04 -8.54
C GLY A 63 -11.90 1.54 -8.71
N ARG A 64 -10.82 2.29 -8.89
CA ARG A 64 -10.87 3.76 -8.96
C ARG A 64 -11.65 4.32 -10.16
N ASN A 65 -11.86 3.51 -11.23
CA ASN A 65 -12.50 3.98 -12.45
C ASN A 65 -14.02 3.94 -12.39
N ASP A 66 -14.59 2.95 -11.70
CA ASP A 66 -16.03 2.70 -11.68
C ASP A 66 -16.64 2.58 -10.28
N GLY A 67 -15.81 2.62 -9.24
CA GLY A 67 -16.25 2.37 -7.87
C GLY A 67 -16.66 0.93 -7.61
N LYS A 68 -16.22 -0.01 -8.45
CA LYS A 68 -16.51 -1.45 -8.35
C LYS A 68 -15.28 -2.30 -8.60
N LYS A 69 -14.97 -2.60 -9.87
CA LYS A 69 -13.91 -3.55 -10.24
C LYS A 69 -12.89 -2.98 -11.21
N GLU A 70 -13.20 -1.87 -11.89
CA GLU A 70 -12.36 -1.34 -12.95
C GLU A 70 -11.28 -0.39 -12.43
N GLY A 71 -10.08 -0.54 -12.99
CA GLY A 71 -8.91 0.24 -12.64
C GLY A 71 -8.18 -0.30 -11.43
N GLU A 72 -7.18 0.45 -11.01
CA GLU A 72 -6.37 0.14 -9.85
C GLU A 72 -7.14 0.38 -8.55
N HIS A 73 -6.78 -0.38 -7.51
CA HIS A 73 -7.35 -0.29 -6.17
C HIS A 73 -6.28 0.22 -5.20
N ALA A 74 -6.70 0.98 -4.21
CA ALA A 74 -5.93 1.23 -2.99
C ALA A 74 -6.46 0.29 -1.89
N ALA A 75 -6.22 -1.02 -2.03
CA ALA A 75 -6.84 -2.02 -1.19
C ALA A 75 -6.18 -2.15 0.18
N ILE A 76 -6.96 -2.56 1.19
CA ILE A 76 -6.49 -2.87 2.54
C ILE A 76 -6.69 -4.35 2.79
N PHE A 77 -5.59 -5.09 2.98
CA PHE A 77 -5.60 -6.48 3.41
C PHE A 77 -5.48 -6.56 4.93
N TYR A 78 -6.26 -7.44 5.55
CA TYR A 78 -6.26 -7.62 7.01
C TYR A 78 -6.49 -9.07 7.41
N ARG A 79 -5.90 -9.50 8.52
CA ARG A 79 -6.07 -10.84 9.10
C ARG A 79 -7.45 -10.99 9.72
N ILE A 80 -8.25 -11.91 9.19
CA ILE A 80 -9.62 -12.16 9.65
C ILE A 80 -9.68 -12.86 11.02
N ASP A 81 -8.60 -13.52 11.42
CA ASP A 81 -8.48 -14.12 12.76
C ASP A 81 -8.17 -13.07 13.85
N LYS A 82 -7.54 -11.94 13.48
CA LYS A 82 -7.18 -10.88 14.43
C LYS A 82 -8.16 -9.71 14.44
N PHE A 83 -8.74 -9.36 13.30
CA PHE A 83 -9.58 -8.17 13.18
C PHE A 83 -11.00 -8.50 12.78
N GLU A 84 -11.92 -7.74 13.34
CA GLU A 84 -13.30 -7.59 12.88
C GLU A 84 -13.40 -6.28 12.11
N LEU A 85 -13.94 -6.31 10.90
CA LEU A 85 -14.25 -5.11 10.12
C LEU A 85 -15.65 -4.65 10.50
N LEU A 86 -15.75 -3.48 11.11
CA LEU A 86 -17.03 -2.91 11.58
C LEU A 86 -17.70 -2.08 10.50
N GLU A 87 -16.91 -1.26 9.79
CA GLU A 87 -17.38 -0.39 8.73
C GLU A 87 -16.26 -0.14 7.72
N HIS A 88 -16.60 0.16 6.47
CA HIS A 88 -15.61 0.53 5.45
C HIS A 88 -16.23 1.39 4.36
N GLY A 89 -15.37 2.04 3.60
CA GLY A 89 -15.77 2.82 2.44
C GLY A 89 -14.59 3.28 1.61
N ASP A 90 -14.93 4.00 0.55
CA ASP A 90 -13.99 4.54 -0.40
C ASP A 90 -14.40 5.98 -0.73
N PHE A 91 -13.41 6.84 -1.01
CA PHE A 91 -13.67 8.17 -1.53
C PHE A 91 -12.57 8.58 -2.52
N TRP A 92 -12.97 9.37 -3.53
CA TRP A 92 -12.04 9.85 -4.54
C TRP A 92 -11.31 11.09 -4.06
N LEU A 93 -10.03 11.16 -4.42
CA LEU A 93 -9.17 12.31 -4.12
C LEU A 93 -9.44 13.41 -5.16
N SER A 94 -10.59 14.06 -5.01
CA SER A 94 -11.12 15.07 -5.92
C SER A 94 -12.11 16.01 -5.22
N GLU A 95 -12.58 17.01 -5.93
CA GLU A 95 -13.65 17.94 -5.50
C GLU A 95 -15.03 17.25 -5.37
N THR A 96 -15.15 16.03 -5.88
CA THR A 96 -16.38 15.19 -5.80
C THR A 96 -16.04 13.81 -5.24
N PRO A 97 -15.70 13.72 -3.94
CA PRO A 97 -15.13 12.50 -3.35
C PRO A 97 -16.10 11.31 -3.28
N GLU A 98 -17.40 11.53 -3.46
CA GLU A 98 -18.43 10.50 -3.40
C GLU A 98 -18.60 9.68 -4.68
N LYS A 99 -17.87 9.98 -5.74
CA LYS A 99 -17.97 9.29 -7.03
C LYS A 99 -16.65 9.27 -7.80
N PRO A 100 -16.48 8.31 -8.74
CA PRO A 100 -15.33 8.27 -9.63
C PRO A 100 -15.10 9.59 -10.33
N SER A 101 -13.95 10.21 -10.08
CA SER A 101 -13.60 11.53 -10.63
C SER A 101 -12.10 11.77 -10.60
N VAL A 102 -11.64 12.67 -11.46
CA VAL A 102 -10.28 13.19 -11.48
C VAL A 102 -10.30 14.54 -10.77
N GLY A 103 -9.45 14.72 -9.77
CA GLY A 103 -9.41 15.92 -8.95
C GLY A 103 -8.33 16.92 -9.39
N TRP A 104 -8.66 18.21 -9.34
CA TRP A 104 -7.75 19.33 -9.57
C TRP A 104 -6.90 19.17 -10.85
N ASP A 105 -5.59 19.09 -10.74
CA ASP A 105 -4.63 18.89 -11.84
C ASP A 105 -4.12 17.45 -11.97
N ALA A 106 -4.83 16.48 -11.34
CA ALA A 106 -4.51 15.07 -11.48
C ALA A 106 -4.72 14.56 -12.91
N VAL A 107 -3.94 13.56 -13.33
CA VAL A 107 -4.08 12.95 -14.65
C VAL A 107 -4.94 11.69 -14.66
N LEU A 108 -5.19 11.12 -13.50
CA LEU A 108 -5.96 9.89 -13.33
C LEU A 108 -6.86 9.99 -12.08
N PRO A 109 -7.98 9.27 -12.03
CA PRO A 109 -8.74 9.12 -10.80
C PRO A 109 -7.85 8.55 -9.71
N ARG A 110 -7.92 9.12 -8.50
CA ARG A 110 -7.21 8.66 -7.32
C ARG A 110 -8.21 8.39 -6.20
N ILE A 111 -7.92 7.38 -5.40
CA ILE A 111 -8.87 6.87 -4.41
C ILE A 111 -8.18 6.63 -3.08
N CYS A 112 -8.94 6.81 -2.00
CA CYS A 112 -8.59 6.39 -0.66
C CYS A 112 -9.64 5.39 -0.18
N THR A 113 -9.20 4.21 0.24
CA THR A 113 -10.02 3.20 0.92
C THR A 113 -9.80 3.33 2.41
N TRP A 114 -10.86 3.13 3.20
CA TRP A 114 -10.78 3.12 4.66
C TRP A 114 -11.58 1.97 5.27
N GLY A 115 -11.17 1.54 6.45
CA GLY A 115 -11.89 0.58 7.25
C GLY A 115 -11.82 0.93 8.74
N HIS A 116 -12.94 0.70 9.46
CA HIS A 116 -13.02 0.71 10.91
C HIS A 116 -12.84 -0.71 11.41
N PHE A 117 -11.76 -0.95 12.11
CA PHE A 117 -11.36 -2.26 12.58
C PHE A 117 -11.41 -2.35 14.10
N LYS A 118 -11.79 -3.53 14.59
CA LYS A 118 -11.68 -3.90 15.99
C LYS A 118 -10.69 -5.06 16.15
N TYR A 119 -9.67 -4.86 16.97
CA TYR A 119 -8.74 -5.93 17.33
C TYR A 119 -9.43 -6.89 18.30
N LYS A 120 -9.67 -8.12 17.88
CA LYS A 120 -10.53 -9.09 18.58
C LYS A 120 -10.05 -9.44 19.99
N GLU A 121 -8.73 -9.47 20.20
CA GLU A 121 -8.14 -9.86 21.47
C GLU A 121 -8.40 -8.84 22.58
N THR A 122 -8.29 -7.54 22.28
CA THR A 122 -8.39 -6.47 23.28
C THR A 122 -9.67 -5.63 23.17
N GLY A 123 -10.38 -5.73 22.04
CA GLY A 123 -11.49 -4.84 21.72
C GLY A 123 -11.06 -3.45 21.26
N PHE A 124 -9.77 -3.20 21.06
CA PHE A 124 -9.26 -1.90 20.58
C PHE A 124 -9.78 -1.60 19.18
N GLU A 125 -10.35 -0.41 19.00
CA GLU A 125 -10.91 0.04 17.73
C GLU A 125 -10.05 1.13 17.12
N PHE A 126 -9.86 1.09 15.80
CA PHE A 126 -9.08 2.07 15.05
C PHE A 126 -9.52 2.16 13.60
N LEU A 127 -9.16 3.25 12.95
CA LEU A 127 -9.34 3.46 11.53
C LEU A 127 -8.04 3.16 10.77
N PHE A 128 -8.17 2.54 9.62
CA PHE A 128 -7.06 2.32 8.71
C PHE A 128 -7.42 2.89 7.34
N PHE A 129 -6.59 3.79 6.85
CA PHE A 129 -6.72 4.43 5.53
C PHE A 129 -5.58 4.00 4.63
N ASN A 130 -5.88 3.79 3.35
CA ASN A 130 -4.86 3.51 2.34
C ASN A 130 -5.18 4.27 1.05
N LEU A 131 -4.17 4.91 0.47
CA LEU A 131 -4.35 5.73 -0.72
C LEU A 131 -3.21 5.54 -1.74
N HIS A 132 -3.44 6.07 -2.95
CA HIS A 132 -2.42 6.27 -3.96
C HIS A 132 -2.64 7.65 -4.60
N MET A 133 -1.77 8.62 -4.30
CA MET A 133 -1.86 9.99 -4.81
C MET A 133 -1.42 10.09 -6.27
N ASP A 134 -1.76 11.19 -6.91
CA ASP A 134 -1.38 11.43 -8.31
C ASP A 134 0.14 11.68 -8.45
N HIS A 135 0.74 11.12 -9.49
CA HIS A 135 2.18 11.19 -9.72
C HIS A 135 2.62 12.47 -10.47
N ILE A 136 1.68 13.22 -11.05
CA ILE A 136 1.96 14.45 -11.83
C ILE A 136 1.37 15.68 -11.14
N GLY A 137 0.08 15.67 -10.80
CA GLY A 137 -0.67 16.81 -10.29
C GLY A 137 -0.14 17.33 -8.95
N LYS A 138 0.53 18.47 -8.95
CA LYS A 138 1.11 19.05 -7.73
C LYS A 138 0.02 19.61 -6.80
N GLN A 139 -0.98 20.29 -7.38
CA GLN A 139 -2.13 20.77 -6.62
C GLN A 139 -2.95 19.60 -6.10
N ALA A 140 -3.23 18.61 -6.95
CA ALA A 140 -3.98 17.42 -6.56
C ALA A 140 -3.39 16.73 -5.33
N ARG A 141 -2.06 16.60 -5.22
CA ARG A 141 -1.42 16.01 -4.05
C ARG A 141 -1.61 16.81 -2.77
N VAL A 142 -1.51 18.14 -2.84
CA VAL A 142 -1.73 19.00 -1.65
C VAL A 142 -3.18 18.96 -1.21
N GLU A 143 -4.11 19.12 -2.13
CA GLU A 143 -5.55 19.12 -1.85
C GLU A 143 -6.01 17.73 -1.38
N SER A 144 -5.45 16.66 -1.94
CA SER A 144 -5.69 15.29 -1.47
C SER A 144 -5.27 15.11 0.00
N ALA A 145 -4.12 15.66 0.40
CA ALA A 145 -3.67 15.60 1.78
C ALA A 145 -4.64 16.31 2.74
N LEU A 146 -5.17 17.47 2.34
CA LEU A 146 -6.17 18.21 3.12
C LEU A 146 -7.51 17.47 3.17
N LEU A 147 -7.98 16.95 2.03
CA LEU A 147 -9.22 16.18 1.95
C LEU A 147 -9.17 14.93 2.82
N VAL A 148 -8.07 14.18 2.80
CA VAL A 148 -7.91 12.98 3.63
C VAL A 148 -8.01 13.32 5.11
N GLN A 149 -7.37 14.41 5.57
CA GLN A 149 -7.48 14.85 6.97
C GLN A 149 -8.93 15.26 7.34
N GLN A 150 -9.62 15.93 6.43
CA GLN A 150 -11.03 16.26 6.62
C GLN A 150 -11.88 14.99 6.74
N LYS A 151 -11.70 14.03 5.83
CA LYS A 151 -12.41 12.74 5.85
C LYS A 151 -12.10 11.91 7.09
N MET A 152 -10.86 11.90 7.55
CA MET A 152 -10.50 11.23 8.81
C MET A 152 -11.27 11.79 10.01
N LYS A 153 -11.46 13.11 10.08
CA LYS A 153 -12.29 13.74 11.12
C LYS A 153 -13.77 13.42 10.97
N GLU A 154 -14.30 13.48 9.75
CA GLU A 154 -15.71 13.17 9.48
C GLU A 154 -16.08 11.73 9.82
N ILE A 155 -15.20 10.78 9.52
CA ILE A 155 -15.41 9.33 9.72
C ILE A 155 -15.26 8.94 11.19
N GLY A 156 -14.29 9.50 11.90
CA GLY A 156 -14.07 9.10 13.29
C GLY A 156 -13.07 9.97 14.04
N GLU A 157 -13.45 11.21 14.34
CA GLU A 157 -12.59 12.23 14.97
C GLU A 157 -11.85 11.76 16.23
N ASN A 158 -12.45 10.87 17.01
CA ASN A 158 -11.92 10.41 18.28
C ASN A 158 -11.28 9.00 18.21
N LEU A 159 -11.28 8.37 17.05
CA LEU A 159 -10.68 7.06 16.87
C LEU A 159 -9.19 7.17 16.50
N PRO A 160 -8.33 6.33 17.10
CA PRO A 160 -6.98 6.18 16.61
C PRO A 160 -6.98 5.82 15.13
N ALA A 161 -6.07 6.41 14.34
CA ALA A 161 -6.04 6.17 12.91
C ALA A 161 -4.62 5.93 12.38
N ILE A 162 -4.53 5.07 11.37
CA ILE A 162 -3.34 4.80 10.58
C ILE A 162 -3.66 5.19 9.13
N LEU A 163 -2.78 5.94 8.50
CA LEU A 163 -2.85 6.29 7.08
C LEU A 163 -1.62 5.78 6.36
N THR A 164 -1.81 4.92 5.38
CA THR A 164 -0.74 4.37 4.55
C THR A 164 -0.95 4.73 3.09
N GLY A 165 0.09 4.62 2.28
CA GLY A 165 -0.07 4.77 0.84
C GLY A 165 1.22 5.07 0.11
N ASP A 166 1.09 5.09 -1.22
CA ASP A 166 2.02 5.71 -2.14
C ASP A 166 1.56 7.15 -2.36
N PHE A 167 2.28 8.10 -1.78
CA PHE A 167 1.94 9.52 -1.84
C PHE A 167 2.54 10.21 -3.07
N ASN A 168 3.41 9.52 -3.82
CA ASN A 168 4.16 10.07 -4.96
C ASN A 168 4.91 11.36 -4.62
N VAL A 169 5.26 11.55 -3.35
CA VAL A 169 6.06 12.67 -2.85
C VAL A 169 6.95 12.21 -1.71
N ASP A 170 8.11 12.79 -1.63
CA ASP A 170 9.01 12.59 -0.52
C ASP A 170 8.67 13.50 0.69
N GLN A 171 9.43 13.35 1.75
CA GLN A 171 9.27 14.04 3.03
C GLN A 171 9.50 15.56 2.98
N THR A 172 9.92 16.11 1.85
CA THR A 172 10.15 17.56 1.67
C THR A 172 8.98 18.28 0.99
N HIS A 173 8.03 17.52 0.44
CA HIS A 173 6.95 18.09 -0.33
C HIS A 173 5.85 18.72 0.55
N ARG A 174 5.17 19.75 0.04
CA ARG A 174 4.11 20.47 0.75
C ARG A 174 2.96 19.59 1.22
N SER A 175 2.58 18.55 0.48
CA SER A 175 1.54 17.62 0.89
C SER A 175 1.96 16.77 2.10
N TYR A 176 3.22 16.35 2.18
CA TYR A 176 3.77 15.70 3.37
C TYR A 176 3.74 16.64 4.58
N LEU A 177 4.21 17.88 4.41
CA LEU A 177 4.18 18.88 5.47
C LEU A 177 2.74 19.18 5.94
N ALA A 178 1.78 19.27 5.01
CA ALA A 178 0.37 19.46 5.36
C ALA A 178 -0.17 18.34 6.27
N LEU A 179 0.26 17.08 6.07
CA LEU A 179 -0.12 15.96 6.94
C LEU A 179 0.54 16.03 8.31
N THR A 180 1.84 16.33 8.37
CA THR A 180 2.63 16.26 9.61
C THR A 180 2.48 17.51 10.50
N GLU A 181 2.28 18.70 9.91
CA GLU A 181 2.11 19.96 10.63
C GLU A 181 0.68 20.17 11.15
N SER A 182 -0.25 19.34 10.75
CA SER A 182 -1.66 19.42 11.20
C SER A 182 -1.88 19.14 12.68
N GLY A 183 -0.92 18.51 13.34
CA GLY A 183 -1.04 18.02 14.72
C GLY A 183 -1.92 16.76 14.88
N ILE A 184 -2.54 16.27 13.78
CA ILE A 184 -3.40 15.08 13.77
C ILE A 184 -2.57 13.83 13.57
N LEU A 185 -1.60 13.87 12.65
CA LEU A 185 -0.79 12.76 12.21
C LEU A 185 0.69 12.98 12.48
N ARG A 186 1.38 11.89 12.76
CA ARG A 186 2.84 11.82 12.87
C ARG A 186 3.35 10.79 11.88
N ASP A 187 4.48 11.05 11.22
CA ASP A 187 5.15 10.06 10.39
C ASP A 187 5.73 8.95 11.30
N ALA A 188 5.31 7.72 11.07
CA ALA A 188 5.79 6.56 11.82
C ALA A 188 7.31 6.36 11.70
N PHE A 189 7.91 6.78 10.57
CA PHE A 189 9.36 6.79 10.42
C PHE A 189 10.04 7.73 11.43
N GLU A 190 9.50 8.94 11.61
CA GLU A 190 10.11 9.94 12.47
C GLU A 190 9.97 9.63 13.96
N VAL A 191 8.88 8.97 14.35
CA VAL A 191 8.56 8.70 15.76
C VAL A 191 8.86 7.27 16.21
N ALA A 192 9.43 6.42 15.35
CA ALA A 192 9.79 5.05 15.70
C ALA A 192 10.98 5.00 16.66
N ASP A 193 10.89 4.12 17.67
CA ASP A 193 11.99 3.84 18.60
C ASP A 193 13.20 3.23 17.88
N LEU A 194 12.96 2.34 16.92
CA LEU A 194 13.99 1.68 16.13
C LEU A 194 13.65 1.77 14.63
N ARG A 195 14.61 2.24 13.84
CA ARG A 195 14.52 2.26 12.38
C ARG A 195 15.51 1.29 11.77
N TYR A 196 15.06 0.56 10.75
CA TYR A 196 15.90 -0.36 9.98
C TYR A 196 15.72 -0.15 8.48
N ALA A 197 16.81 -0.29 7.70
CA ALA A 197 16.79 -0.03 6.26
C ALA A 197 16.16 1.34 5.95
N THR A 198 16.87 2.40 6.34
CA THR A 198 16.38 3.79 6.25
C THR A 198 16.53 4.43 4.86
N ASN A 199 16.81 3.62 3.83
CA ASN A 199 16.77 4.05 2.45
C ASN A 199 15.35 4.51 2.04
N GLY A 200 15.25 5.23 0.93
CA GLY A 200 13.96 5.58 0.34
C GLY A 200 13.21 4.37 -0.21
N THR A 201 11.97 4.60 -0.62
CA THR A 201 11.07 3.53 -1.09
C THR A 201 10.98 3.43 -2.61
N PHE A 202 11.44 4.44 -3.37
CA PHE A 202 11.42 4.45 -4.82
C PHE A 202 12.84 4.45 -5.41
N ASN A 203 13.24 3.33 -5.99
CA ASN A 203 14.56 3.13 -6.62
C ASN A 203 14.53 3.16 -8.16
N GLY A 204 13.38 3.47 -8.78
CA GLY A 204 13.24 3.48 -10.25
C GLY A 204 13.32 2.09 -10.88
N PHE A 205 13.01 1.02 -10.13
CA PHE A 205 13.14 -0.39 -10.54
C PHE A 205 14.59 -0.84 -10.78
N ASP A 206 15.55 -0.13 -10.20
CA ASP A 206 16.95 -0.51 -10.17
C ASP A 206 17.33 -0.91 -8.74
N SER A 207 17.57 -2.21 -8.51
CA SER A 207 17.90 -2.76 -7.20
C SER A 207 19.22 -2.21 -6.63
N ASP A 208 20.12 -1.74 -7.49
CA ASP A 208 21.43 -1.22 -7.11
C ASP A 208 21.40 0.28 -6.85
N ASN A 209 20.28 0.95 -7.14
CA ASN A 209 20.10 2.39 -6.95
C ASN A 209 19.73 2.71 -5.50
N TYR A 210 20.61 3.43 -4.81
CA TYR A 210 20.28 4.03 -3.51
C TYR A 210 19.47 5.31 -3.69
N THR A 211 18.42 5.47 -2.91
CA THR A 211 17.61 6.68 -2.86
C THR A 211 17.30 7.07 -1.40
N GLU A 212 17.16 8.36 -1.14
CA GLU A 212 16.64 8.88 0.13
C GLU A 212 15.15 9.25 0.03
N SER A 213 14.59 9.19 -1.19
CA SER A 213 13.21 9.57 -1.46
C SER A 213 12.25 8.50 -0.95
N ARG A 214 11.58 8.77 0.16
CA ARG A 214 10.46 7.98 0.66
C ARG A 214 9.17 8.53 0.07
N ILE A 215 8.56 7.84 -0.86
CA ILE A 215 7.27 8.21 -1.44
C ILE A 215 6.11 7.39 -0.87
N ASP A 216 6.43 6.29 -0.21
CA ASP A 216 5.48 5.50 0.57
C ASP A 216 5.62 5.87 2.04
N HIS A 217 4.52 6.25 2.66
CA HIS A 217 4.52 6.70 4.04
C HIS A 217 3.51 5.93 4.89
N VAL A 218 3.79 5.90 6.18
CA VAL A 218 2.87 5.42 7.23
C VAL A 218 2.72 6.54 8.24
N PHE A 219 1.55 7.14 8.30
CA PHE A 219 1.21 8.15 9.29
C PHE A 219 0.30 7.55 10.36
N VAL A 220 0.43 8.00 11.59
CA VAL A 220 -0.35 7.54 12.72
C VAL A 220 -0.82 8.70 13.59
N THR A 221 -1.99 8.56 14.21
CA THR A 221 -2.40 9.47 15.29
C THR A 221 -1.52 9.29 16.52
N PRO A 222 -1.42 10.30 17.41
CA PRO A 222 -0.55 10.26 18.60
C PRO A 222 -0.80 9.11 19.58
N THR A 223 -1.93 8.42 19.47
CA THR A 223 -2.29 7.26 20.30
C THR A 223 -1.37 6.06 20.08
N PHE A 224 -0.81 5.92 18.87
CA PHE A 224 0.09 4.81 18.56
C PHE A 224 1.53 5.10 19.01
N HIS A 225 2.14 4.13 19.68
CA HIS A 225 3.58 4.09 19.92
C HIS A 225 4.23 3.17 18.88
N ILE A 226 5.20 3.69 18.14
CA ILE A 226 5.85 2.98 17.04
C ILE A 226 7.15 2.35 17.53
N LEU A 227 7.14 1.06 17.79
CA LEU A 227 8.30 0.33 18.27
C LEU A 227 9.37 0.18 17.18
N LYS A 228 8.96 -0.12 15.93
CA LYS A 228 9.88 -0.37 14.84
C LYS A 228 9.32 0.15 13.53
N TYR A 229 10.20 0.69 12.70
CA TYR A 229 9.94 1.05 11.30
C TYR A 229 11.06 0.51 10.42
N GLY A 230 10.73 0.01 9.24
CA GLY A 230 11.72 -0.42 8.26
C GLY A 230 11.17 -0.39 6.84
N VAL A 231 12.07 -0.17 5.88
CA VAL A 231 11.79 -0.41 4.47
C VAL A 231 12.16 -1.85 4.16
N LEU A 232 11.25 -2.61 3.52
CA LEU A 232 11.51 -3.99 3.13
C LEU A 232 12.60 -4.01 2.05
N THR A 233 13.68 -4.72 2.33
CA THR A 233 14.81 -4.93 1.43
C THR A 233 14.99 -6.41 1.07
N ASP A 234 13.96 -7.20 1.31
CA ASP A 234 13.95 -8.60 0.97
C ASP A 234 14.13 -8.78 -0.52
N SER A 235 14.99 -9.70 -0.87
CA SER A 235 15.28 -10.04 -2.26
C SER A 235 15.22 -11.55 -2.45
N TYR A 236 14.89 -11.98 -3.64
CA TYR A 236 14.92 -13.38 -4.04
C TYR A 236 15.76 -13.56 -5.30
N ARG A 237 16.25 -14.78 -5.48
CA ARG A 237 17.02 -15.15 -6.66
C ARG A 237 16.25 -16.19 -7.46
N ARG A 238 16.25 -16.03 -8.77
CA ARG A 238 15.71 -17.03 -9.70
C ARG A 238 16.82 -17.59 -10.60
N MET A 239 16.71 -18.85 -10.99
CA MET A 239 17.62 -19.42 -11.95
C MET A 239 17.42 -18.77 -13.32
N LYS A 240 18.52 -18.48 -14.02
CA LYS A 240 18.47 -18.06 -15.43
C LYS A 240 18.03 -19.25 -16.28
N GLU A 241 17.26 -19.01 -17.34
CA GLU A 241 16.77 -20.08 -18.25
C GLU A 241 17.87 -21.00 -18.81
N SER A 242 19.07 -20.46 -19.01
CA SER A 242 20.26 -21.25 -19.42
C SER A 242 20.65 -22.34 -18.42
N ASN A 243 20.33 -22.17 -17.13
CA ASN A 243 20.65 -23.14 -16.08
C ASN A 243 19.52 -24.16 -15.88
N GLN A 244 18.29 -23.87 -16.31
CA GLN A 244 17.17 -24.83 -16.27
C GLN A 244 17.35 -25.98 -17.27
N LYS A 245 17.99 -25.72 -18.43
CA LYS A 245 18.28 -26.77 -19.43
C LYS A 245 19.46 -27.68 -19.04
N ALA A 246 20.35 -27.23 -18.19
CA ALA A 246 21.48 -28.04 -17.74
C ALA A 246 21.10 -29.02 -16.62
N SER A 247 20.14 -28.66 -15.76
CA SER A 247 19.73 -29.49 -14.61
C SER A 247 18.84 -30.69 -14.99
N VAL A 248 18.29 -30.70 -16.20
CA VAL A 248 17.42 -31.81 -16.70
C VAL A 248 18.23 -32.88 -17.43
N LYS A 249 19.52 -32.62 -17.77
CA LYS A 249 20.36 -33.55 -18.55
C LYS A 249 21.22 -34.48 -17.71
N ASP A 250 21.33 -34.30 -16.43
CA ASP A 250 22.26 -35.08 -15.57
C ASP A 250 21.55 -35.96 -14.52
N CYS A 251 20.31 -36.40 -14.78
CA CYS A 251 19.73 -37.55 -14.08
C CYS A 251 20.00 -38.82 -14.91
N PRO A 252 20.89 -39.73 -14.50
CA PRO A 252 20.97 -41.04 -15.14
C PRO A 252 19.65 -41.78 -14.89
N GLU A 253 19.04 -42.27 -15.94
CA GLU A 253 17.99 -43.29 -15.84
C GLU A 253 18.62 -44.55 -15.22
N GLU A 254 18.21 -44.95 -14.02
CA GLU A 254 18.22 -46.32 -13.54
C GLU A 254 16.86 -46.99 -13.62
#